data_d1a8cec01f2d7f5994480bba1f29e901
#
_entry.id   d1a8cec01f2d7f5994480bba1f29e901
#
_cell.length_a   1.000
_cell.length_b   1.000
_cell.length_c   1.000
_cell.angle_alpha   90.00
_cell.angle_beta   90.00
_cell.angle_gamma   90.00
#
_symmetry.space_group_name_H-M   'P 1'
#
loop_
_entity.id
_entity.type
_entity.pdbx_description
1 polymer ?
#
loop_
_entity_poly.entity_id
_entity_poly.type
_entity_poly.pdbx_seq_one_letter_code
_entity_poly.pdbx_strand_id
1 'polypeptide(L)'
;MKLNKIKAIFPAIALFLTASMTSCMDDLEKGNIDPTVEPNPNLLGLYSKCYAGLIMEGNDGNADFTIDDAGKSTLLRNVFNFNELSTDEAICWWSDGGITDIGYNQCMPGTATLRFLYYRLMSNITYCNHYLSLEAAQADKTMLAEVRFIRAYNYFLMLDFFGDPSFIETITSEVPKQAHAYNEKFDESATYTRAELLQLGREFLFNWVKKELENAEADMLPAEPETDSDANYGRADKAAAWILLSRLYLNAGTYLNNDGQNNPHWDKALEYAEMVINSNYAIFDDTRIPTEATQRGYRPYDLLF
;
A
#
# COMPACT_ATOMS: atom_id res chain seq x y z
N MET A 1 -76.04 -24.72 14.49
CA MET A 1 -74.74 -25.48 14.34
C MET A 1 -73.75 -24.90 13.33
N LYS A 2 -73.95 -23.71 12.73
CA LYS A 2 -73.03 -23.13 11.71
C LYS A 2 -72.11 -22.01 12.25
N LEU A 3 -72.53 -21.32 13.37
CA LEU A 3 -71.76 -20.18 13.87
C LEU A 3 -70.47 -20.56 14.63
N ASN A 4 -70.46 -21.76 15.27
CA ASN A 4 -69.26 -22.20 16.02
C ASN A 4 -68.13 -22.74 15.16
N LYS A 5 -68.37 -23.11 13.92
CA LYS A 5 -67.35 -23.55 12.99
C LYS A 5 -66.55 -22.35 12.41
N ILE A 6 -67.19 -21.19 12.25
CA ILE A 6 -66.58 -19.98 11.75
C ILE A 6 -65.62 -19.36 12.83
N LYS A 7 -66.01 -19.44 14.12
CA LYS A 7 -65.19 -18.95 15.22
C LYS A 7 -63.86 -19.71 15.46
N ALA A 8 -63.81 -21.00 14.98
CA ALA A 8 -62.59 -21.81 15.07
C ALA A 8 -61.66 -21.65 13.86
N ILE A 9 -62.18 -21.22 12.70
CA ILE A 9 -61.44 -21.07 11.46
C ILE A 9 -60.58 -19.79 11.50
N PHE A 10 -61.07 -18.70 12.08
CA PHE A 10 -60.35 -17.42 12.21
C PHE A 10 -59.03 -17.52 13.00
N PRO A 11 -58.97 -18.14 14.20
CA PRO A 11 -57.72 -18.30 14.93
C PRO A 11 -56.76 -19.29 14.26
N ALA A 12 -57.26 -20.30 13.54
CA ALA A 12 -56.42 -21.24 12.81
C ALA A 12 -55.75 -20.58 11.59
N ILE A 13 -56.46 -19.70 10.87
CA ILE A 13 -55.88 -18.94 9.74
C ILE A 13 -54.89 -17.89 10.28
N ALA A 14 -55.16 -17.25 11.40
CA ALA A 14 -54.22 -16.31 12.03
C ALA A 14 -52.93 -17.02 12.50
N LEU A 15 -53.04 -18.23 13.07
CA LEU A 15 -51.88 -19.04 13.47
C LEU A 15 -51.03 -19.53 12.27
N PHE A 16 -51.70 -19.82 11.15
CA PHE A 16 -51.01 -20.24 9.92
C PHE A 16 -50.29 -19.07 9.23
N LEU A 17 -50.84 -17.86 9.29
CA LEU A 17 -50.24 -16.63 8.76
C LEU A 17 -49.04 -16.17 9.59
N THR A 18 -49.07 -16.37 10.92
CA THR A 18 -47.92 -16.04 11.78
C THR A 18 -46.76 -17.07 11.65
N ALA A 19 -47.08 -18.34 11.42
CA ALA A 19 -46.07 -19.38 11.21
C ALA A 19 -45.36 -19.26 9.83
N SER A 20 -46.00 -18.67 8.82
CA SER A 20 -45.39 -18.45 7.51
C SER A 20 -44.53 -17.21 7.44
N MET A 21 -44.61 -16.29 8.44
CA MET A 21 -43.70 -15.11 8.47
C MET A 21 -42.38 -15.37 9.18
N THR A 22 -42.22 -16.45 9.92
CA THR A 22 -40.96 -16.80 10.57
C THR A 22 -40.00 -17.57 9.65
N SER A 23 -40.48 -18.08 8.50
CA SER A 23 -39.68 -18.86 7.57
C SER A 23 -38.71 -18.04 6.72
N CYS A 24 -38.86 -16.73 6.63
CA CYS A 24 -38.00 -15.88 5.82
C CYS A 24 -36.88 -15.17 6.59
N MET A 25 -36.90 -15.21 7.93
CA MET A 25 -35.89 -14.54 8.74
C MET A 25 -34.63 -15.39 8.95
N ASP A 26 -34.83 -16.73 9.02
CA ASP A 26 -33.73 -17.69 9.21
C ASP A 26 -32.77 -17.78 8.00
N ASP A 27 -33.26 -17.44 6.80
CA ASP A 27 -32.43 -17.40 5.59
C ASP A 27 -31.61 -16.11 5.46
N LEU A 28 -31.94 -15.06 6.24
CA LEU A 28 -31.18 -13.81 6.29
C LEU A 28 -30.00 -13.88 7.28
N GLU A 29 -30.01 -14.82 8.20
CA GLU A 29 -28.94 -15.06 9.16
C GLU A 29 -27.95 -16.15 8.73
N LYS A 30 -28.23 -16.85 7.63
CA LYS A 30 -27.26 -17.77 7.05
C LYS A 30 -26.14 -17.00 6.38
N GLY A 31 -24.92 -17.32 6.83
CA GLY A 31 -23.68 -16.68 6.39
C GLY A 31 -23.58 -16.53 4.87
N ASN A 32 -22.64 -15.71 4.44
CA ASN A 32 -22.46 -15.27 3.07
C ASN A 32 -22.83 -16.32 2.03
N ILE A 33 -23.78 -15.97 1.16
CA ILE A 33 -24.25 -16.82 0.05
C ILE A 33 -23.11 -17.05 -0.97
N ASP A 34 -22.13 -16.17 -0.98
CA ASP A 34 -20.91 -16.31 -1.77
C ASP A 34 -19.91 -17.22 -1.04
N PRO A 35 -19.65 -18.45 -1.56
CA PRO A 35 -18.72 -19.38 -0.95
C PRO A 35 -17.26 -18.91 -1.01
N THR A 36 -16.95 -17.82 -1.72
CA THR A 36 -15.62 -17.20 -1.79
C THR A 36 -15.38 -16.20 -0.67
N VAL A 37 -16.41 -15.79 0.07
CA VAL A 37 -16.30 -14.91 1.23
C VAL A 37 -16.14 -15.74 2.50
N GLU A 38 -14.92 -15.88 2.97
CA GLU A 38 -14.65 -16.54 4.24
C GLU A 38 -15.22 -15.68 5.42
N PRO A 39 -16.04 -16.27 6.28
CA PRO A 39 -16.60 -15.55 7.44
C PRO A 39 -15.54 -15.15 8.47
N ASN A 40 -14.35 -15.78 8.43
CA ASN A 40 -13.18 -15.43 9.22
C ASN A 40 -12.00 -15.25 8.25
N PRO A 41 -11.65 -14.03 7.86
CA PRO A 41 -10.50 -13.79 7.00
C PRO A 41 -9.24 -14.34 7.66
N ASN A 42 -8.42 -15.03 6.89
CA ASN A 42 -7.10 -15.45 7.34
C ASN A 42 -6.23 -14.22 7.53
N LEU A 43 -6.17 -13.72 8.77
CA LEU A 43 -5.42 -12.50 9.12
C LEU A 43 -3.96 -12.58 8.72
N LEU A 44 -3.31 -13.72 8.99
CA LEU A 44 -1.90 -13.91 8.63
C LEU A 44 -1.73 -13.93 7.09
N GLY A 45 -2.66 -14.57 6.38
CA GLY A 45 -2.65 -14.56 4.91
C GLY A 45 -2.83 -13.16 4.34
N LEU A 46 -3.74 -12.35 4.89
CA LEU A 46 -3.95 -10.97 4.44
C LEU A 46 -2.77 -10.06 4.81
N TYR A 47 -2.20 -10.21 6.01
CA TYR A 47 -0.98 -9.53 6.39
C TYR A 47 0.18 -9.87 5.44
N SER A 48 0.41 -11.16 5.17
CA SER A 48 1.42 -11.60 4.22
C SER A 48 1.16 -11.08 2.81
N LYS A 49 -0.11 -10.91 2.42
CA LYS A 49 -0.50 -10.32 1.14
C LYS A 49 -0.09 -8.85 1.01
N CYS A 50 -0.12 -8.08 2.11
CA CYS A 50 0.37 -6.70 2.10
C CYS A 50 1.86 -6.63 1.74
N TYR A 51 2.68 -7.54 2.27
CA TYR A 51 4.10 -7.65 1.89
C TYR A 51 4.27 -8.21 0.47
N ALA A 52 3.56 -9.28 0.15
CA ALA A 52 3.64 -9.93 -1.15
C ALA A 52 3.29 -8.97 -2.30
N GLY A 53 2.36 -8.04 -2.08
CA GLY A 53 1.98 -7.01 -3.04
C GLY A 53 3.16 -6.13 -3.51
N LEU A 54 4.24 -6.03 -2.72
CA LEU A 54 5.45 -5.28 -3.09
C LEU A 54 6.29 -6.00 -4.15
N ILE A 55 6.17 -7.32 -4.27
CA ILE A 55 7.00 -8.17 -5.14
C ILE A 55 6.21 -8.99 -6.17
N MET A 56 4.91 -9.21 -5.94
CA MET A 56 4.08 -10.03 -6.83
C MET A 56 3.88 -9.38 -8.19
N GLU A 57 3.77 -10.21 -9.19
CA GLU A 57 3.41 -9.83 -10.55
C GLU A 57 1.92 -10.08 -10.85
N GLY A 58 1.40 -9.48 -11.93
CA GLY A 58 0.02 -9.68 -12.38
C GLY A 58 -0.10 -10.83 -13.37
N ASN A 59 -1.27 -11.38 -13.43
CA ASN A 59 -1.88 -12.19 -14.49
C ASN A 59 -1.11 -13.42 -15.01
N ASP A 60 -0.23 -14.01 -14.21
CA ASP A 60 0.41 -15.28 -14.54
C ASP A 60 0.36 -16.23 -13.34
N GLY A 61 -0.21 -17.39 -13.52
CA GLY A 61 -0.36 -18.38 -12.46
C GLY A 61 -1.10 -17.86 -11.24
N ASN A 62 -0.38 -17.56 -10.19
CA ASN A 62 -0.91 -17.04 -8.92
C ASN A 62 -0.97 -15.50 -8.83
N ALA A 63 -1.20 -14.84 -9.96
CA ALA A 63 -1.31 -13.38 -10.02
C ALA A 63 -2.34 -12.83 -9.02
N ASP A 64 -2.06 -11.65 -8.49
CA ASP A 64 -2.92 -11.02 -7.48
C ASP A 64 -3.99 -10.10 -8.09
N PHE A 65 -3.83 -9.68 -9.34
CA PHE A 65 -4.85 -8.95 -10.10
C PHE A 65 -4.58 -9.03 -11.62
N THR A 66 -5.60 -8.73 -12.40
CA THR A 66 -5.52 -8.84 -13.87
C THR A 66 -4.82 -7.63 -14.49
N ILE A 67 -3.68 -7.88 -15.10
CA ILE A 67 -2.95 -6.94 -15.97
C ILE A 67 -2.59 -7.69 -17.24
N ASP A 68 -2.50 -6.97 -18.36
CA ASP A 68 -2.24 -7.53 -19.69
C ASP A 68 -0.92 -8.31 -19.81
N ASP A 69 0.01 -8.11 -18.87
CA ASP A 69 1.35 -8.68 -18.94
C ASP A 69 1.92 -8.97 -17.56
N ALA A 70 2.11 -10.23 -17.27
CA ALA A 70 2.81 -10.72 -16.09
C ALA A 70 4.25 -10.17 -16.06
N GLY A 71 4.80 -9.98 -14.88
CA GLY A 71 6.16 -9.44 -14.69
C GLY A 71 6.31 -7.94 -14.95
N LYS A 72 5.49 -7.33 -15.78
CA LYS A 72 5.51 -5.88 -16.02
C LYS A 72 4.86 -5.06 -14.90
N SER A 73 4.07 -5.69 -14.05
CA SER A 73 3.33 -5.04 -12.98
C SER A 73 4.04 -5.07 -11.63
N THR A 74 5.19 -5.73 -11.50
CA THR A 74 5.92 -5.78 -10.23
C THR A 74 6.32 -4.37 -9.79
N LEU A 75 6.14 -4.07 -8.50
CA LEU A 75 6.42 -2.74 -7.98
C LEU A 75 7.88 -2.37 -8.17
N LEU A 76 8.81 -3.24 -7.74
CA LEU A 76 10.24 -2.98 -7.81
C LEU A 76 10.72 -2.70 -9.24
N ARG A 77 10.26 -3.48 -10.22
CA ARG A 77 10.58 -3.24 -11.63
C ARG A 77 10.14 -1.86 -12.10
N ASN A 78 8.91 -1.46 -11.77
CA ASN A 78 8.39 -0.17 -12.21
C ASN A 78 9.08 1.00 -11.50
N VAL A 79 9.33 0.88 -10.19
CA VAL A 79 10.09 1.89 -9.43
C VAL A 79 11.49 2.05 -10.01
N PHE A 80 12.20 0.94 -10.28
CA PHE A 80 13.50 0.96 -10.92
C PHE A 80 13.45 1.63 -12.32
N ASN A 81 12.50 1.20 -13.16
CA ASN A 81 12.39 1.74 -14.51
C ASN A 81 12.18 3.26 -14.51
N PHE A 82 11.28 3.77 -13.68
CA PHE A 82 11.01 5.21 -13.64
C PHE A 82 12.13 6.03 -13.00
N ASN A 83 12.88 5.46 -12.05
CA ASN A 83 14.00 6.15 -11.43
C ASN A 83 15.25 6.13 -12.28
N GLU A 84 15.58 4.98 -12.90
CA GLU A 84 16.87 4.78 -13.58
C GLU A 84 16.81 5.05 -15.07
N LEU A 85 15.77 4.57 -15.78
CA LEU A 85 15.68 4.71 -17.22
C LEU A 85 15.32 6.13 -17.68
N SER A 86 14.83 6.98 -16.78
CA SER A 86 14.58 8.40 -17.06
C SER A 86 15.84 9.28 -16.95
N THR A 87 16.96 8.68 -16.56
CA THR A 87 18.26 9.31 -16.38
C THR A 87 19.24 8.89 -17.49
N ASP A 88 20.49 9.32 -17.39
CA ASP A 88 21.59 8.92 -18.25
C ASP A 88 22.42 7.73 -17.70
N GLU A 89 22.03 7.19 -16.54
CA GLU A 89 22.74 6.10 -15.88
C GLU A 89 22.43 4.73 -16.46
N ALA A 90 21.20 4.50 -16.96
CA ALA A 90 20.78 3.21 -17.45
C ALA A 90 19.99 3.30 -18.77
N ILE A 91 20.24 2.33 -19.65
CA ILE A 91 19.48 2.16 -20.90
C ILE A 91 18.94 0.74 -20.94
N CYS A 92 17.63 0.61 -21.11
CA CYS A 92 16.99 -0.67 -21.38
C CYS A 92 16.92 -0.93 -22.89
N TRP A 93 17.52 -2.02 -23.32
CA TRP A 93 17.56 -2.41 -24.74
C TRP A 93 16.30 -3.17 -25.19
N TRP A 94 15.41 -3.49 -24.29
CA TRP A 94 14.19 -4.20 -24.60
C TRP A 94 13.10 -3.25 -25.10
N SER A 95 12.35 -3.71 -26.09
CA SER A 95 11.28 -2.94 -26.72
C SER A 95 9.91 -3.14 -26.07
N ASP A 96 9.87 -3.46 -24.78
CA ASP A 96 8.60 -3.56 -24.03
C ASP A 96 7.84 -2.22 -24.08
N GLY A 97 6.52 -2.30 -24.24
CA GLY A 97 5.68 -1.11 -24.33
C GLY A 97 5.85 -0.19 -23.11
N GLY A 98 6.18 1.08 -23.37
CA GLY A 98 6.40 2.11 -22.35
C GLY A 98 7.83 2.25 -21.86
N ILE A 99 8.73 1.28 -22.07
CA ILE A 99 10.13 1.38 -21.65
C ILE A 99 10.86 2.47 -22.43
N THR A 100 10.68 2.51 -23.74
CA THR A 100 11.25 3.55 -24.60
C THR A 100 10.74 4.94 -24.23
N ASP A 101 9.44 5.05 -23.88
CA ASP A 101 8.84 6.32 -23.47
C ASP A 101 9.47 6.87 -22.18
N ILE A 102 9.80 5.98 -21.22
CA ILE A 102 10.53 6.35 -20.00
C ILE A 102 11.91 6.87 -20.35
N GLY A 103 12.69 6.12 -21.13
CA GLY A 103 14.06 6.48 -21.51
C GLY A 103 14.19 7.80 -22.26
N TYR A 104 13.14 8.19 -23.00
CA TYR A 104 13.09 9.49 -23.67
C TYR A 104 12.33 10.58 -22.90
N ASN A 105 11.90 10.30 -21.67
CA ASN A 105 11.06 11.21 -20.87
C ASN A 105 9.79 11.67 -21.61
N GLN A 106 9.14 10.75 -22.34
CA GLN A 106 7.96 11.00 -23.20
C GLN A 106 6.73 10.24 -22.71
N CYS A 107 6.66 9.93 -21.43
CA CYS A 107 5.51 9.24 -20.86
C CYS A 107 4.22 10.05 -21.03
N MET A 108 3.21 9.39 -21.56
CA MET A 108 1.87 9.93 -21.74
C MET A 108 0.89 9.24 -20.77
N PRO A 109 -0.28 9.81 -20.49
CA PRO A 109 -1.29 9.17 -19.64
C PRO A 109 -1.69 7.74 -20.08
N GLY A 110 -1.50 7.40 -21.36
CA GLY A 110 -1.73 6.07 -21.91
C GLY A 110 -0.53 5.11 -21.87
N THR A 111 0.64 5.54 -21.39
CA THR A 111 1.82 4.69 -21.32
C THR A 111 1.56 3.51 -20.39
N ALA A 112 1.75 2.28 -20.89
CA ALA A 112 1.36 1.05 -20.20
C ALA A 112 2.06 0.87 -18.84
N THR A 113 3.37 1.12 -18.78
CA THR A 113 4.17 1.02 -17.55
C THR A 113 3.69 1.97 -16.47
N LEU A 114 3.28 3.20 -16.83
CA LEU A 114 2.71 4.16 -15.88
C LEU A 114 1.39 3.66 -15.29
N ARG A 115 0.52 3.09 -16.14
CA ARG A 115 -0.74 2.47 -15.72
C ARG A 115 -0.48 1.27 -14.81
N PHE A 116 0.49 0.42 -15.12
CA PHE A 116 0.84 -0.74 -14.29
C PHE A 116 1.34 -0.33 -12.90
N LEU A 117 2.20 0.67 -12.81
CA LEU A 117 2.65 1.22 -11.55
C LEU A 117 1.48 1.75 -10.71
N TYR A 118 0.59 2.55 -11.33
CA TYR A 118 -0.57 3.10 -10.64
C TYR A 118 -1.49 2.00 -10.08
N TYR A 119 -1.82 1.00 -10.89
CA TYR A 119 -2.68 -0.11 -10.49
C TYR A 119 -2.04 -0.93 -9.38
N ARG A 120 -0.75 -1.21 -9.46
CA ARG A 120 -0.02 -1.94 -8.41
C ARG A 120 -0.09 -1.20 -7.07
N LEU A 121 0.21 0.08 -7.06
CA LEU A 121 0.17 0.90 -5.86
C LEU A 121 -1.23 0.97 -5.25
N MET A 122 -2.27 1.19 -6.06
CA MET A 122 -3.65 1.22 -5.59
C MET A 122 -4.12 -0.13 -5.03
N SER A 123 -3.74 -1.24 -5.67
CA SER A 123 -4.06 -2.58 -5.17
C SER A 123 -3.40 -2.86 -3.83
N ASN A 124 -2.11 -2.52 -3.68
CA ASN A 124 -1.40 -2.68 -2.42
C ASN A 124 -2.03 -1.85 -1.30
N ILE A 125 -2.40 -0.60 -1.58
CA ILE A 125 -3.11 0.28 -0.64
C ILE A 125 -4.45 -0.35 -0.23
N THR A 126 -5.18 -0.94 -1.17
CA THR A 126 -6.46 -1.61 -0.90
C THR A 126 -6.28 -2.80 0.03
N TYR A 127 -5.26 -3.62 -0.16
CA TYR A 127 -4.95 -4.73 0.76
C TYR A 127 -4.62 -4.23 2.16
N CYS A 128 -3.81 -3.18 2.27
CA CYS A 128 -3.50 -2.56 3.56
C CYS A 128 -4.76 -2.02 4.24
N ASN A 129 -5.60 -1.28 3.51
CA ASN A 129 -6.85 -0.74 4.05
C ASN A 129 -7.79 -1.86 4.51
N HIS A 130 -7.85 -2.98 3.76
CA HIS A 130 -8.65 -4.13 4.16
C HIS A 130 -8.14 -4.72 5.48
N TYR A 131 -6.84 -5.00 5.60
CA TYR A 131 -6.27 -5.51 6.85
C TYR A 131 -6.56 -4.57 8.02
N LEU A 132 -6.31 -3.28 7.85
CA LEU A 132 -6.49 -2.27 8.90
C LEU A 132 -7.97 -2.06 9.30
N SER A 133 -8.93 -2.43 8.45
CA SER A 133 -10.37 -2.34 8.75
C SER A 133 -10.90 -3.49 9.61
N LEU A 134 -10.14 -4.58 9.76
CA LEU A 134 -10.59 -5.77 10.47
C LEU A 134 -10.44 -5.60 11.99
N GLU A 135 -11.51 -5.84 12.73
CA GLU A 135 -11.51 -5.78 14.18
C GLU A 135 -10.49 -6.77 14.79
N ALA A 136 -10.42 -7.98 14.25
CA ALA A 136 -9.48 -8.99 14.72
C ALA A 136 -8.00 -8.62 14.52
N ALA A 137 -7.68 -7.77 13.54
CA ALA A 137 -6.32 -7.29 13.31
C ALA A 137 -5.86 -6.31 14.43
N GLN A 138 -6.79 -5.65 15.12
CA GLN A 138 -6.48 -4.68 16.17
C GLN A 138 -5.78 -5.31 17.40
N ALA A 139 -5.76 -6.64 17.50
CA ALA A 139 -5.11 -7.35 18.60
C ALA A 139 -3.58 -7.34 18.51
N ASP A 140 -2.99 -7.25 17.31
CA ASP A 140 -1.55 -7.22 17.09
C ASP A 140 -1.09 -5.84 16.60
N LYS A 141 -0.62 -5.01 17.54
CA LYS A 141 -0.18 -3.64 17.26
C LYS A 141 1.03 -3.58 16.34
N THR A 142 1.93 -4.56 16.44
CA THR A 142 3.13 -4.60 15.61
C THR A 142 2.77 -4.89 14.15
N MET A 143 1.93 -5.90 13.89
CA MET A 143 1.45 -6.17 12.53
C MET A 143 0.64 -4.99 11.98
N LEU A 144 -0.17 -4.31 12.81
CA LEU A 144 -0.87 -3.09 12.38
C LEU A 144 0.10 -1.98 11.97
N ALA A 145 1.15 -1.76 12.77
CA ALA A 145 2.16 -0.74 12.50
C ALA A 145 2.92 -1.03 11.20
N GLU A 146 3.29 -2.29 10.97
CA GLU A 146 3.92 -2.70 9.71
C GLU A 146 3.01 -2.50 8.50
N VAL A 147 1.72 -2.85 8.59
CA VAL A 147 0.77 -2.63 7.49
C VAL A 147 0.55 -1.13 7.25
N ARG A 148 0.54 -0.30 8.28
CA ARG A 148 0.54 1.17 8.14
C ARG A 148 1.80 1.66 7.44
N PHE A 149 2.96 1.14 7.82
CA PHE A 149 4.23 1.45 7.13
C PHE A 149 4.16 1.07 5.64
N ILE A 150 3.69 -0.13 5.29
CA ILE A 150 3.54 -0.56 3.90
C ILE A 150 2.58 0.36 3.14
N ARG A 151 1.45 0.74 3.75
CA ARG A 151 0.50 1.69 3.16
C ARG A 151 1.14 3.06 2.93
N ALA A 152 1.86 3.58 3.93
CA ALA A 152 2.58 4.83 3.83
C ALA A 152 3.66 4.80 2.73
N TYR A 153 4.38 3.68 2.60
CA TYR A 153 5.36 3.49 1.51
C TYR A 153 4.71 3.56 0.14
N ASN A 154 3.56 2.89 -0.06
CA ASN A 154 2.85 2.98 -1.33
C ASN A 154 2.34 4.40 -1.61
N TYR A 155 1.85 5.15 -0.61
CA TYR A 155 1.47 6.55 -0.78
C TYR A 155 2.67 7.48 -0.96
N PHE A 156 3.82 7.20 -0.37
CA PHE A 156 5.07 7.89 -0.68
C PHE A 156 5.42 7.77 -2.17
N LEU A 157 5.33 6.56 -2.74
CA LEU A 157 5.54 6.35 -4.17
C LEU A 157 4.45 7.04 -5.02
N MET A 158 3.19 7.06 -4.56
CA MET A 158 2.13 7.83 -5.22
C MET A 158 2.42 9.34 -5.20
N LEU A 159 2.93 9.87 -4.11
CA LEU A 159 3.38 11.26 -4.02
C LEU A 159 4.51 11.55 -5.00
N ASP A 160 5.52 10.68 -5.04
CA ASP A 160 6.73 10.86 -5.82
C ASP A 160 6.45 10.80 -7.34
N PHE A 161 5.74 9.76 -7.80
CA PHE A 161 5.48 9.55 -9.22
C PHE A 161 4.27 10.30 -9.79
N PHE A 162 3.24 10.56 -8.98
CA PHE A 162 1.97 11.12 -9.47
C PHE A 162 1.60 12.47 -8.84
N GLY A 163 2.06 12.76 -7.63
CA GLY A 163 1.85 14.01 -6.92
C GLY A 163 0.42 14.23 -6.40
N ASP A 164 -0.59 14.02 -7.23
CA ASP A 164 -2.01 14.20 -6.89
C ASP A 164 -2.84 12.98 -7.36
N PRO A 165 -2.56 11.78 -6.85
CA PRO A 165 -3.32 10.57 -7.19
C PRO A 165 -4.67 10.51 -6.45
N SER A 166 -5.48 9.49 -6.78
CA SER A 166 -6.63 9.15 -5.96
C SER A 166 -6.19 8.73 -4.55
N PHE A 167 -6.93 9.21 -3.56
CA PHE A 167 -6.66 8.90 -2.16
C PHE A 167 -7.82 8.13 -1.53
N ILE A 168 -7.50 7.06 -0.82
CA ILE A 168 -8.45 6.22 -0.10
C ILE A 168 -7.79 5.65 1.17
N GLU A 169 -8.38 5.91 2.32
CA GLU A 169 -7.84 5.45 3.62
C GLU A 169 -8.66 4.30 4.22
N THR A 170 -9.89 4.14 3.77
CA THR A 170 -10.83 3.13 4.29
C THR A 170 -11.49 2.38 3.15
N ILE A 171 -11.96 1.15 3.42
CA ILE A 171 -12.79 0.41 2.48
C ILE A 171 -14.15 1.09 2.37
N THR A 172 -14.50 1.53 1.19
CA THR A 172 -15.76 2.22 0.89
C THR A 172 -16.21 1.89 -0.52
N SER A 173 -17.51 2.01 -0.77
CA SER A 173 -18.10 1.94 -2.11
C SER A 173 -18.08 3.28 -2.86
N GLU A 174 -17.62 4.35 -2.21
CA GLU A 174 -17.50 5.67 -2.85
C GLU A 174 -16.32 5.70 -3.81
N VAL A 175 -16.44 6.49 -4.86
CA VAL A 175 -15.34 6.73 -5.78
C VAL A 175 -14.28 7.58 -5.08
N PRO A 176 -13.02 7.13 -5.00
CA PRO A 176 -11.96 7.91 -4.36
C PRO A 176 -11.76 9.27 -5.05
N LYS A 177 -11.72 10.33 -4.26
CA LYS A 177 -11.32 11.66 -4.74
C LYS A 177 -9.80 11.73 -4.89
N GLN A 178 -9.32 12.71 -5.64
CA GLN A 178 -7.89 12.99 -5.73
C GLN A 178 -7.37 13.63 -4.44
N ALA A 179 -6.08 13.48 -4.17
CA ALA A 179 -5.43 13.88 -2.92
C ALA A 179 -5.65 15.36 -2.58
N HIS A 180 -5.64 16.25 -3.58
CA HIS A 180 -5.91 17.69 -3.35
C HIS A 180 -7.26 17.95 -2.67
N ALA A 181 -8.27 17.13 -2.93
CA ALA A 181 -9.61 17.32 -2.35
C ALA A 181 -9.67 17.08 -0.83
N TYR A 182 -8.61 16.52 -0.25
CA TYR A 182 -8.45 16.30 1.19
C TYR A 182 -7.53 17.33 1.86
N ASN A 183 -6.94 18.26 1.08
CA ASN A 183 -6.14 19.35 1.63
C ASN A 183 -7.05 20.40 2.25
N GLU A 184 -6.76 20.83 3.47
CA GLU A 184 -7.55 21.83 4.21
C GLU A 184 -7.64 23.19 3.51
N LYS A 185 -6.72 23.48 2.57
CA LYS A 185 -6.72 24.72 1.77
C LYS A 185 -7.58 24.62 0.50
N PHE A 186 -8.10 23.42 0.17
CA PHE A 186 -8.90 23.22 -1.02
C PHE A 186 -10.32 23.72 -0.80
N ASP A 187 -10.80 24.55 -1.72
CA ASP A 187 -12.17 25.07 -1.74
C ASP A 187 -12.87 24.66 -3.07
N GLU A 188 -13.87 23.80 -2.97
CA GLU A 188 -14.63 23.31 -4.15
C GLU A 188 -15.27 24.44 -4.97
N SER A 189 -15.49 25.62 -4.39
CA SER A 189 -16.06 26.78 -5.09
C SER A 189 -15.04 27.60 -5.87
N ALA A 190 -13.74 27.41 -5.61
CA ALA A 190 -12.67 28.14 -6.26
C ALA A 190 -12.25 27.49 -7.59
N THR A 191 -11.62 28.29 -8.44
CA THR A 191 -11.03 27.79 -9.69
C THR A 191 -9.53 27.64 -9.53
N TYR A 192 -9.03 26.45 -9.81
CA TYR A 192 -7.61 26.12 -9.70
C TYR A 192 -7.02 25.78 -11.06
N THR A 193 -5.76 26.12 -11.24
CA THR A 193 -4.93 25.55 -12.30
C THR A 193 -4.52 24.12 -11.94
N ARG A 194 -4.11 23.34 -12.94
CA ARG A 194 -3.57 22.00 -12.70
C ARG A 194 -2.34 22.02 -11.77
N ALA A 195 -1.49 23.05 -11.88
CA ALA A 195 -0.31 23.18 -11.04
C ALA A 195 -0.68 23.41 -9.56
N GLU A 196 -1.70 24.22 -9.30
CA GLU A 196 -2.20 24.47 -7.94
C GLU A 196 -2.82 23.21 -7.33
N LEU A 197 -3.64 22.47 -8.09
CA LEU A 197 -4.19 21.20 -7.63
C LEU A 197 -3.08 20.18 -7.33
N LEU A 198 -2.08 20.07 -8.21
CA LEU A 198 -0.93 19.20 -7.99
C LEU A 198 -0.17 19.58 -6.71
N GLN A 199 0.01 20.86 -6.45
CA GLN A 199 0.68 21.34 -5.25
C GLN A 199 -0.13 21.02 -3.98
N LEU A 200 -1.44 21.21 -4.01
CA LEU A 200 -2.34 20.84 -2.90
C LEU A 200 -2.31 19.32 -2.63
N GLY A 201 -2.32 18.51 -3.67
CA GLY A 201 -2.22 17.04 -3.56
C GLY A 201 -0.89 16.60 -2.94
N ARG A 202 0.24 17.16 -3.40
CA ARG A 202 1.56 16.90 -2.84
C ARG A 202 1.66 17.29 -1.37
N GLU A 203 1.18 18.47 -1.02
CA GLU A 203 1.19 18.95 0.38
C GLU A 203 0.36 18.03 1.29
N PHE A 204 -0.83 17.64 0.85
CA PHE A 204 -1.67 16.71 1.58
C PHE A 204 -0.97 15.37 1.79
N LEU A 205 -0.47 14.74 0.72
CA LEU A 205 0.17 13.42 0.80
C LEU A 205 1.45 13.46 1.61
N PHE A 206 2.28 14.50 1.48
CA PHE A 206 3.48 14.65 2.30
C PHE A 206 3.12 14.63 3.80
N ASN A 207 2.13 15.41 4.20
CA ASN A 207 1.71 15.49 5.61
C ASN A 207 1.04 14.18 6.07
N TRP A 208 0.27 13.53 5.21
CA TRP A 208 -0.39 12.28 5.53
C TRP A 208 0.64 11.13 5.69
N VAL A 209 1.56 10.97 4.74
CA VAL A 209 2.62 9.95 4.80
C VAL A 209 3.50 10.14 6.03
N LYS A 210 3.91 11.39 6.29
CA LYS A 210 4.66 11.73 7.51
C LYS A 210 3.95 11.26 8.76
N LYS A 211 2.69 11.68 8.93
CA LYS A 211 1.87 11.35 10.11
C LYS A 211 1.66 9.84 10.26
N GLU A 212 1.42 9.14 9.16
CA GLU A 212 1.21 7.69 9.17
C GLU A 212 2.46 6.93 9.59
N LEU A 213 3.64 7.35 9.13
CA LEU A 213 4.93 6.77 9.52
C LEU A 213 5.28 7.07 10.98
N GLU A 214 5.12 8.31 11.43
CA GLU A 214 5.35 8.70 12.82
C GLU A 214 4.43 7.94 13.79
N ASN A 215 3.18 7.71 13.41
CA ASN A 215 2.25 6.91 14.20
C ASN A 215 2.57 5.42 14.20
N ALA A 216 3.07 4.88 13.09
CA ALA A 216 3.43 3.47 12.97
C ALA A 216 4.71 3.15 13.77
N GLU A 217 5.70 4.03 13.74
CA GLU A 217 7.02 3.83 14.35
C GLU A 217 6.95 3.34 15.80
N ALA A 218 6.03 3.89 16.61
CA ALA A 218 5.93 3.58 18.03
C ALA A 218 5.76 2.08 18.32
N ASP A 219 4.98 1.39 17.48
CA ASP A 219 4.60 -0.01 17.66
C ASP A 219 5.35 -0.97 16.71
N MET A 220 6.26 -0.48 15.85
CA MET A 220 7.10 -1.30 14.97
C MET A 220 8.19 -2.04 15.76
N LEU A 221 8.71 -3.10 15.15
CA LEU A 221 9.86 -3.85 15.67
C LEU A 221 11.07 -2.93 15.93
N PRO A 222 11.92 -3.23 16.92
CA PRO A 222 13.18 -2.51 17.12
C PRO A 222 14.04 -2.50 15.85
N ALA A 223 14.84 -1.44 15.68
CA ALA A 223 15.77 -1.31 14.56
C ALA A 223 17.00 -2.23 14.78
N GLU A 224 16.84 -3.48 14.50
CA GLU A 224 17.87 -4.52 14.67
C GLU A 224 17.92 -5.43 13.44
N PRO A 225 19.12 -5.69 12.89
CA PRO A 225 19.25 -6.61 11.77
C PRO A 225 18.91 -8.03 12.20
N GLU A 226 18.04 -8.66 11.44
CA GLU A 226 17.59 -10.03 11.65
C GLU A 226 18.32 -10.97 10.69
N THR A 227 18.42 -12.24 11.05
CA THR A 227 18.95 -13.30 10.18
C THR A 227 17.82 -14.20 9.68
N ASP A 228 18.06 -14.98 8.66
CA ASP A 228 17.10 -15.92 8.07
C ASP A 228 16.55 -16.98 9.05
N SER A 229 17.22 -17.14 10.19
CA SER A 229 16.75 -18.01 11.30
C SER A 229 15.80 -17.32 12.27
N ASP A 230 15.66 -16.00 12.21
CA ASP A 230 14.82 -15.23 13.13
C ASP A 230 13.38 -15.17 12.63
N ALA A 231 12.43 -15.26 13.55
CA ALA A 231 11.01 -15.23 13.23
C ALA A 231 10.54 -13.92 12.60
N ASN A 232 11.31 -12.85 12.79
CA ASN A 232 11.01 -11.50 12.27
C ASN A 232 11.78 -11.16 10.99
N TYR A 233 12.58 -12.10 10.46
CA TYR A 233 13.35 -11.86 9.26
C TYR A 233 12.47 -11.38 8.09
N GLY A 234 12.88 -10.29 7.45
CA GLY A 234 12.15 -9.69 6.33
C GLY A 234 10.94 -8.83 6.72
N ARG A 235 10.65 -8.65 8.01
CA ARG A 235 9.61 -7.73 8.48
C ARG A 235 10.16 -6.30 8.56
N ALA A 236 9.29 -5.33 8.32
CA ALA A 236 9.65 -3.92 8.45
C ALA A 236 9.79 -3.52 9.92
N ASP A 237 10.87 -2.84 10.24
CA ASP A 237 11.17 -2.34 11.57
C ASP A 237 11.27 -0.82 11.63
N LYS A 238 11.67 -0.26 12.77
CA LYS A 238 11.82 1.19 12.93
C LYS A 238 12.84 1.80 11.96
N ALA A 239 13.91 1.08 11.61
CA ALA A 239 14.89 1.60 10.66
C ALA A 239 14.29 1.78 9.26
N ALA A 240 13.37 0.90 8.84
CA ALA A 240 12.62 1.06 7.59
C ALA A 240 11.75 2.33 7.60
N ALA A 241 11.09 2.65 8.73
CA ALA A 241 10.33 3.89 8.87
C ALA A 241 11.25 5.12 8.87
N TRP A 242 12.37 5.08 9.57
CA TRP A 242 13.32 6.20 9.64
C TRP A 242 13.94 6.52 8.28
N ILE A 243 14.36 5.51 7.52
CA ILE A 243 14.92 5.75 6.18
C ILE A 243 13.87 6.32 5.22
N LEU A 244 12.62 5.91 5.33
CA LEU A 244 11.54 6.45 4.52
C LEU A 244 11.20 7.89 4.92
N LEU A 245 11.17 8.21 6.21
CA LEU A 245 11.01 9.58 6.72
C LEU A 245 12.17 10.48 6.28
N SER A 246 13.42 9.98 6.38
CA SER A 246 14.58 10.70 5.87
C SER A 246 14.44 11.05 4.38
N ARG A 247 14.03 10.09 3.54
CA ARG A 247 13.80 10.32 2.10
C ARG A 247 12.64 11.29 1.85
N LEU A 248 11.56 11.18 2.59
CA LEU A 248 10.41 12.08 2.50
C LEU A 248 10.83 13.53 2.79
N TYR A 249 11.55 13.75 3.89
CA TYR A 249 12.05 15.07 4.28
C TYR A 249 13.16 15.59 3.37
N LEU A 250 14.03 14.73 2.85
CA LEU A 250 15.06 15.10 1.88
C LEU A 250 14.46 15.74 0.62
N ASN A 251 13.30 15.24 0.19
CA ASN A 251 12.59 15.73 -0.99
C ASN A 251 11.48 16.75 -0.67
N ALA A 252 11.37 17.21 0.57
CA ALA A 252 10.31 18.12 0.99
C ALA A 252 10.28 19.44 0.19
N GLY A 253 11.43 19.94 -0.25
CA GLY A 253 11.50 21.13 -1.11
C GLY A 253 10.71 20.93 -2.41
N THR A 254 10.87 19.78 -3.06
CA THR A 254 10.13 19.43 -4.28
C THR A 254 8.63 19.25 -4.01
N TYR A 255 8.27 18.58 -2.93
CA TYR A 255 6.87 18.29 -2.63
C TYR A 255 6.08 19.49 -2.14
N LEU A 256 6.70 20.33 -1.29
CA LEU A 256 6.00 21.45 -0.63
C LEU A 256 6.13 22.79 -1.37
N ASN A 257 7.26 23.03 -2.02
CA ASN A 257 7.57 24.32 -2.63
C ASN A 257 7.79 24.25 -4.14
N ASN A 258 7.72 23.06 -4.73
CA ASN A 258 8.14 22.79 -6.10
C ASN A 258 9.55 23.32 -6.43
N ASP A 259 10.42 23.30 -5.41
CA ASP A 259 11.80 23.77 -5.48
C ASP A 259 12.72 22.80 -4.70
N GLY A 260 13.42 21.96 -5.44
CA GLY A 260 14.33 20.97 -4.85
C GLY A 260 15.56 21.57 -4.16
N GLN A 261 15.85 22.87 -4.33
CA GLN A 261 17.01 23.51 -3.72
C GLN A 261 16.70 24.19 -2.40
N ASN A 262 15.44 24.59 -2.18
CA ASN A 262 14.98 25.25 -0.96
C ASN A 262 14.15 24.30 -0.10
N ASN A 263 14.83 23.36 0.52
CA ASN A 263 14.17 22.39 1.40
C ASN A 263 14.12 22.91 2.84
N PRO A 264 12.92 23.13 3.42
CA PRO A 264 12.78 23.63 4.78
C PRO A 264 13.03 22.54 5.86
N HIS A 265 13.29 21.30 5.47
CA HIS A 265 13.33 20.15 6.36
C HIS A 265 14.61 19.31 6.25
N TRP A 266 15.72 19.87 5.79
CA TRP A 266 16.99 19.14 5.72
C TRP A 266 17.48 18.67 7.09
N ASP A 267 17.21 19.44 8.15
CA ASP A 267 17.50 19.06 9.53
C ASP A 267 16.77 17.78 9.93
N LYS A 268 15.50 17.64 9.56
CA LYS A 268 14.71 16.43 9.81
C LYS A 268 15.18 15.25 8.97
N ALA A 269 15.54 15.47 7.73
CA ALA A 269 16.12 14.42 6.89
C ALA A 269 17.41 13.86 7.50
N LEU A 270 18.27 14.75 8.00
CA LEU A 270 19.52 14.37 8.68
C LEU A 270 19.23 13.62 10.00
N GLU A 271 18.32 14.12 10.83
CA GLU A 271 17.95 13.51 12.11
C GLU A 271 17.55 12.03 11.92
N TYR A 272 16.64 11.74 10.97
CA TYR A 272 16.21 10.37 10.69
C TYR A 272 17.32 9.50 10.05
N ALA A 273 18.17 10.08 9.21
CA ALA A 273 19.33 9.38 8.68
C ALA A 273 20.32 9.00 9.79
N GLU A 274 20.57 9.89 10.74
CA GLU A 274 21.44 9.63 11.90
C GLU A 274 20.85 8.54 12.82
N MET A 275 19.53 8.45 12.96
CA MET A 275 18.89 7.35 13.70
C MET A 275 19.22 5.99 13.07
N VAL A 276 19.20 5.87 11.73
CA VAL A 276 19.59 4.65 11.03
C VAL A 276 21.09 4.36 11.20
N ILE A 277 21.95 5.38 11.03
CA ILE A 277 23.41 5.25 11.19
C ILE A 277 23.80 4.80 12.60
N ASN A 278 23.08 5.30 13.60
CA ASN A 278 23.34 4.98 15.02
C ASN A 278 22.63 3.70 15.49
N SER A 279 21.86 3.04 14.62
CA SER A 279 21.27 1.73 14.91
C SER A 279 22.30 0.61 14.72
N ASN A 280 21.87 -0.62 14.89
CA ASN A 280 22.71 -1.81 14.65
C ASN A 280 22.85 -2.16 13.16
N TYR A 281 22.19 -1.45 12.27
CA TYR A 281 22.37 -1.62 10.83
C TYR A 281 23.70 -1.03 10.36
N ALA A 282 24.32 -1.69 9.40
CA ALA A 282 25.53 -1.20 8.76
C ALA A 282 25.54 -1.63 7.30
N ILE A 283 26.23 -0.82 6.48
CA ILE A 283 26.46 -1.17 5.08
C ILE A 283 27.25 -2.49 5.03
N PHE A 284 26.79 -3.40 4.19
CA PHE A 284 27.46 -4.66 3.98
C PHE A 284 28.81 -4.43 3.28
N ASP A 285 29.87 -5.03 3.80
CA ASP A 285 31.21 -4.95 3.24
C ASP A 285 31.87 -6.33 3.19
N ASP A 286 33.03 -6.40 2.52
CA ASP A 286 33.79 -7.64 2.32
C ASP A 286 34.20 -8.32 3.63
N THR A 287 34.32 -7.59 4.72
CA THR A 287 34.71 -8.13 6.03
C THR A 287 33.61 -8.96 6.69
N ARG A 288 32.38 -8.79 6.22
CA ARG A 288 31.18 -9.49 6.73
C ARG A 288 30.81 -10.71 5.92
N ILE A 289 31.50 -10.99 4.81
CA ILE A 289 31.26 -12.19 4.04
C ILE A 289 31.73 -13.39 4.85
N PRO A 290 30.88 -14.38 5.14
CA PRO A 290 31.30 -15.61 5.77
C PRO A 290 32.42 -16.26 4.96
N THR A 291 33.44 -16.78 5.63
CA THR A 291 34.59 -17.43 4.98
C THR A 291 34.18 -18.50 3.98
N GLU A 292 33.09 -19.22 4.27
CA GLU A 292 32.53 -20.24 3.37
C GLU A 292 31.95 -19.64 2.08
N ALA A 293 31.30 -18.47 2.15
CA ALA A 293 30.78 -17.79 0.98
C ALA A 293 31.92 -17.26 0.10
N THR A 294 32.99 -16.71 0.71
CA THR A 294 34.18 -16.26 -0.01
C THR A 294 34.88 -17.44 -0.71
N GLN A 295 34.94 -18.60 -0.06
CA GLN A 295 35.48 -19.83 -0.66
C GLN A 295 34.66 -20.32 -1.86
N ARG A 296 33.34 -20.02 -1.91
CA ARG A 296 32.45 -20.32 -3.03
C ARG A 296 32.49 -19.26 -4.15
N GLY A 297 33.27 -18.19 -3.99
CA GLY A 297 33.39 -17.13 -4.95
C GLY A 297 32.26 -16.10 -4.97
N TYR A 298 31.43 -16.06 -3.95
CA TYR A 298 30.40 -15.01 -3.81
C TYR A 298 31.04 -13.66 -3.49
N ARG A 299 30.51 -12.62 -4.08
CA ARG A 299 30.87 -11.23 -3.76
C ARG A 299 29.82 -10.60 -2.84
N PRO A 300 30.12 -9.45 -2.17
CA PRO A 300 29.18 -8.81 -1.27
C PRO A 300 27.78 -8.59 -1.86
N TYR A 301 27.71 -8.13 -3.11
CA TYR A 301 26.43 -7.87 -3.77
C TYR A 301 25.70 -9.14 -4.25
N ASP A 302 26.40 -10.28 -4.39
CA ASP A 302 25.77 -11.58 -4.70
C ASP A 302 24.96 -12.10 -3.52
N LEU A 303 25.15 -11.53 -2.32
CA LEU A 303 24.46 -11.91 -1.09
C LEU A 303 23.33 -10.93 -0.73
N LEU A 304 23.11 -9.89 -1.54
CA LEU A 304 22.03 -8.91 -1.36
C LEU A 304 20.75 -9.29 -2.12
N PHE A 305 20.76 -10.41 -2.87
CA PHE A 305 19.64 -10.86 -3.70
C PHE A 305 19.28 -12.32 -3.43
#